data_705f255f19afae6a0e0f071a55d95b2b
#
_entry.id   705f255f19afae6a0e0f071a55d95b2b
#
_cell.length_a   1.000
_cell.length_b   1.000
_cell.length_c   1.000
_cell.angle_alpha   90.00
_cell.angle_beta   90.00
_cell.angle_gamma   90.00
#
_symmetry.space_group_name_H-M   'P 1'
#
loop_
_entity.id
_entity.type
_entity.pdbx_description
1 polymer ?
#
loop_
_entity_poly.entity_id
_entity_poly.type
_entity_poly.pdbx_seq_one_letter_code
_entity_poly.pdbx_strand_id
1 'polypeptide(L)'
;MMKLKKTIYYVLCLMMGMSTLTGCIEKYEADIPTDETGLLVVEGTITPGENKFILQRTTALNSYYSYLWVDGATVVVRGTDGSEYQTVGNNGTYTCTIDELNPNVQYYLHIEADGEVYESDPQTPLRTEKIAEVRGDQSTPRSNIDILVTPAEPYDNSKINYYTWTYEETWEVHPDYNTFVYYDVDNRCCVKTNHLLYPERGWKDAPSSSIMVGSSTNYDAQHIQQLKIYDIGNDSEKMYVRYSGLVHQRAISKAEYEYELARRQAGSEMGGLFTPQPSALPTNIHCLTSKKHVIGFVGCALNTSEYRFFLEPQDYRIYRPAEKDMRRWVENPSPDDCIELVKNGLHLCEWDDTYMSPEGKPILQTAWAYEYQLDVRYRGAYIEEPDFWHLTENVSY
;
A
#
# COMPACT_ATOMS: atom_id res chain seq x y z
N MET A 1 47.53 53.83 -13.59
CA MET A 1 46.49 54.24 -12.64
C MET A 1 45.08 53.80 -13.02
N MET A 2 44.69 53.74 -14.31
CA MET A 2 43.35 53.41 -14.76
C MET A 2 42.94 51.93 -14.58
N LYS A 3 43.86 50.95 -14.72
CA LYS A 3 43.59 49.52 -14.52
C LYS A 3 43.34 49.17 -13.04
N LEU A 4 44.05 49.78 -12.13
CA LEU A 4 43.90 49.53 -10.68
C LEU A 4 42.53 50.00 -10.14
N LYS A 5 42.00 51.13 -10.66
CA LYS A 5 40.67 51.64 -10.30
C LYS A 5 39.54 50.70 -10.79
N LYS A 6 39.68 50.09 -11.97
CA LYS A 6 38.68 49.14 -12.47
C LYS A 6 38.64 47.83 -11.67
N THR A 7 39.81 47.33 -11.26
CA THR A 7 39.90 46.12 -10.44
C THR A 7 39.29 46.35 -9.06
N ILE A 8 39.49 47.49 -8.43
CA ILE A 8 38.89 47.86 -7.13
C ILE A 8 37.38 47.96 -7.28
N TYR A 9 36.87 48.47 -8.38
CA TYR A 9 35.42 48.60 -8.61
C TYR A 9 34.75 47.21 -8.76
N TYR A 10 35.38 46.28 -9.49
CA TYR A 10 34.86 44.91 -9.58
C TYR A 10 34.88 44.14 -8.27
N VAL A 11 35.92 44.32 -7.46
CA VAL A 11 36.00 43.70 -6.12
C VAL A 11 34.92 44.28 -5.19
N LEU A 12 34.68 45.60 -5.28
CA LEU A 12 33.63 46.24 -4.46
C LEU A 12 32.21 45.79 -4.87
N CYS A 13 31.96 45.65 -6.20
CA CYS A 13 30.72 45.14 -6.70
C CYS A 13 30.52 43.65 -6.34
N LEU A 14 31.56 42.85 -6.32
CA LEU A 14 31.53 41.45 -5.92
C LEU A 14 31.23 41.29 -4.41
N MET A 15 31.85 42.13 -3.59
CA MET A 15 31.56 42.16 -2.13
C MET A 15 30.15 42.65 -1.83
N MET A 16 29.66 43.62 -2.59
CA MET A 16 28.28 44.12 -2.46
C MET A 16 27.22 43.11 -2.88
N GLY A 17 27.55 42.24 -3.85
CA GLY A 17 26.68 41.14 -4.31
C GLY A 17 26.65 39.94 -3.35
N MET A 18 27.68 39.72 -2.53
CA MET A 18 27.72 38.67 -1.51
C MET A 18 26.96 38.99 -0.23
N SER A 19 26.71 40.25 0.07
CA SER A 19 25.98 40.66 1.29
C SER A 19 24.45 40.56 1.19
N THR A 20 23.90 40.21 0.00
CA THR A 20 22.45 40.05 -0.19
C THR A 20 21.97 38.61 -0.10
N LEU A 21 22.86 37.65 0.21
CA LEU A 21 22.53 36.21 0.29
C LEU A 21 22.31 35.69 1.72
N THR A 22 22.26 36.56 2.72
CA THR A 22 21.81 36.17 4.06
C THR A 22 20.28 36.16 4.08
N GLY A 23 19.68 35.16 3.46
CA GLY A 23 18.31 34.83 3.75
C GLY A 23 18.22 34.31 5.19
N CYS A 24 17.63 35.07 6.10
CA CYS A 24 17.20 34.53 7.35
C CYS A 24 16.16 33.45 7.09
N ILE A 25 16.53 32.20 7.33
CA ILE A 25 15.53 31.13 7.47
C ILE A 25 14.91 31.37 8.84
N GLU A 26 13.83 32.17 8.89
CA GLU A 26 12.97 32.22 10.06
C GLU A 26 12.24 30.88 10.15
N LYS A 27 12.34 30.22 11.30
CA LYS A 27 11.55 29.04 11.59
C LYS A 27 10.09 29.48 11.60
N TYR A 28 9.38 29.13 10.55
CA TYR A 28 7.93 29.36 10.46
C TYR A 28 7.27 28.45 11.51
N GLU A 29 6.83 29.02 12.61
CA GLU A 29 5.91 28.39 13.54
C GLU A 29 4.50 28.71 13.05
N ALA A 30 3.84 27.73 12.43
CA ALA A 30 2.45 27.88 12.04
C ALA A 30 1.62 28.09 13.32
N ASP A 31 0.97 29.24 13.41
CA ASP A 31 0.00 29.51 14.46
C ASP A 31 -1.29 28.78 14.11
N ILE A 32 -1.35 27.49 14.51
CA ILE A 32 -2.51 26.64 14.25
C ILE A 32 -3.50 26.96 15.37
N PRO A 33 -4.74 27.37 15.03
CA PRO A 33 -5.76 27.58 16.03
C PRO A 33 -5.88 26.36 16.94
N THR A 34 -5.83 26.55 18.25
CA THR A 34 -5.92 25.46 19.24
C THR A 34 -7.23 24.68 19.13
N ASP A 35 -8.22 25.25 18.47
CA ASP A 35 -9.54 24.64 18.24
C ASP A 35 -9.53 23.51 17.21
N GLU A 36 -8.42 23.34 16.45
CA GLU A 36 -8.24 22.28 15.45
C GLU A 36 -7.50 21.05 15.98
N THR A 37 -7.09 21.04 17.24
CA THR A 37 -6.46 19.88 17.88
C THR A 37 -7.46 19.11 18.74
N GLY A 38 -7.30 17.79 18.83
CA GLY A 38 -8.18 16.92 19.61
C GLY A 38 -9.54 16.68 18.96
N LEU A 39 -9.69 17.00 17.67
CA LEU A 39 -10.91 16.67 16.91
C LEU A 39 -11.08 15.16 16.82
N LEU A 40 -12.31 14.69 16.99
CA LEU A 40 -12.63 13.27 16.77
C LEU A 40 -12.53 12.96 15.29
N VAL A 41 -11.83 11.88 14.98
CA VAL A 41 -11.76 11.27 13.64
C VAL A 41 -12.43 9.91 13.71
N VAL A 42 -13.38 9.66 12.82
CA VAL A 42 -14.15 8.41 12.76
C VAL A 42 -14.07 7.85 11.36
N GLU A 43 -13.65 6.60 11.25
CA GLU A 43 -13.64 5.86 9.99
C GLU A 43 -14.39 4.54 10.15
N GLY A 44 -15.18 4.16 9.17
CA GLY A 44 -15.87 2.89 9.13
C GLY A 44 -17.02 2.84 8.14
N THR A 45 -17.50 1.64 7.90
CA THR A 45 -18.64 1.38 7.03
C THR A 45 -19.55 0.35 7.69
N ILE A 46 -20.85 0.57 7.64
CA ILE A 46 -21.87 -0.36 8.14
C ILE A 46 -22.21 -1.33 7.01
N THR A 47 -21.94 -2.62 7.24
CA THR A 47 -22.17 -3.70 6.25
C THR A 47 -22.60 -4.99 6.94
N PRO A 48 -23.23 -5.94 6.25
CA PRO A 48 -23.34 -7.30 6.75
C PRO A 48 -21.95 -7.91 7.00
N GLY A 49 -21.84 -8.77 8.00
CA GLY A 49 -20.60 -9.39 8.44
C GLY A 49 -19.90 -8.63 9.56
N GLU A 50 -18.59 -8.75 9.61
CA GLU A 50 -17.75 -8.06 10.61
C GLU A 50 -17.58 -6.58 10.24
N ASN A 51 -17.92 -5.71 11.18
CA ASN A 51 -17.78 -4.27 11.06
C ASN A 51 -16.65 -3.78 11.97
N LYS A 52 -15.87 -2.83 11.46
CA LYS A 52 -14.76 -2.21 12.16
C LYS A 52 -14.88 -0.69 12.07
N PHE A 53 -14.95 -0.03 13.22
CA PHE A 53 -14.92 1.43 13.34
C PHE A 53 -13.65 1.86 14.05
N ILE A 54 -12.97 2.87 13.51
CA ILE A 54 -11.73 3.39 14.04
C ILE A 54 -11.99 4.78 14.58
N LEU A 55 -11.67 5.01 15.86
CA LEU A 55 -11.81 6.27 16.54
C LEU A 55 -10.45 6.80 16.97
N GLN A 56 -10.12 7.99 16.51
CA GLN A 56 -8.86 8.68 16.81
C GLN A 56 -9.13 10.15 17.13
N ARG A 57 -8.12 10.82 17.73
CA ARG A 57 -8.10 12.28 17.87
C ARG A 57 -6.91 12.86 17.15
N THR A 58 -7.13 14.00 16.50
CA THR A 58 -6.04 14.78 15.91
C THR A 58 -5.09 15.30 16.97
N THR A 59 -3.83 15.43 16.61
CA THR A 59 -2.78 16.02 17.47
C THR A 59 -2.21 17.28 16.83
N ALA A 60 -1.46 18.06 17.58
CA ALA A 60 -0.74 19.20 17.04
C ALA A 60 0.34 18.74 16.04
N LEU A 61 0.61 19.52 15.00
CA LEU A 61 1.60 19.22 13.96
C LEU A 61 3.03 18.99 14.48
N ASN A 62 3.36 19.55 15.65
CA ASN A 62 4.65 19.37 16.30
C ASN A 62 4.63 18.26 17.37
N SER A 63 3.53 17.50 17.47
CA SER A 63 3.42 16.37 18.38
C SER A 63 4.29 15.20 17.91
N TYR A 64 4.83 14.44 18.87
CA TYR A 64 5.52 13.18 18.60
C TYR A 64 4.58 12.12 17.99
N TYR A 65 3.28 12.17 18.39
CA TYR A 65 2.25 11.26 17.89
C TYR A 65 1.44 11.95 16.79
N SER A 66 1.20 11.26 15.70
CA SER A 66 0.36 11.78 14.60
C SER A 66 -1.13 11.78 14.96
N TYR A 67 -1.56 10.92 15.87
CA TYR A 67 -2.92 10.77 16.37
C TYR A 67 -2.92 10.09 17.74
N LEU A 68 -4.06 10.17 18.45
CA LEU A 68 -4.31 9.44 19.69
C LEU A 68 -5.52 8.52 19.50
N TRP A 69 -5.40 7.29 19.99
CA TRP A 69 -6.53 6.35 20.00
C TRP A 69 -7.57 6.79 21.02
N VAL A 70 -8.86 6.64 20.69
CA VAL A 70 -9.97 6.87 21.61
C VAL A 70 -10.40 5.54 22.20
N ASP A 71 -10.02 5.28 23.43
CA ASP A 71 -10.40 4.09 24.18
C ASP A 71 -11.56 4.35 25.13
N GLY A 72 -12.33 3.29 25.45
CA GLY A 72 -13.41 3.37 26.42
C GLY A 72 -14.64 4.13 25.94
N ALA A 73 -14.76 4.42 24.65
CA ALA A 73 -16.00 4.95 24.08
C ALA A 73 -17.08 3.87 24.01
N THR A 74 -18.34 4.28 24.11
CA THR A 74 -19.50 3.46 23.72
C THR A 74 -19.78 3.73 22.25
N VAL A 75 -19.70 2.70 21.41
CA VAL A 75 -19.98 2.79 19.97
C VAL A 75 -21.09 1.80 19.63
N VAL A 76 -22.15 2.27 18.99
CA VAL A 76 -23.34 1.45 18.67
C VAL A 76 -23.78 1.77 17.25
N VAL A 77 -24.01 0.75 16.44
CA VAL A 77 -24.73 0.90 15.17
C VAL A 77 -26.23 0.84 15.47
N ARG A 78 -26.97 1.84 15.01
CA ARG A 78 -28.42 1.97 15.23
C ARG A 78 -29.17 2.02 13.91
N GLY A 79 -30.31 1.33 13.86
CA GLY A 79 -31.28 1.48 12.77
C GLY A 79 -32.44 2.39 13.13
N THR A 80 -33.01 3.07 12.14
CA THR A 80 -34.19 3.93 12.32
C THR A 80 -35.46 3.13 12.70
N ASP A 81 -35.42 1.82 12.62
CA ASP A 81 -36.44 0.88 13.09
C ASP A 81 -36.26 0.49 14.56
N GLY A 82 -35.22 1.01 15.23
CA GLY A 82 -34.90 0.69 16.62
C GLY A 82 -33.94 -0.49 16.81
N SER A 83 -33.43 -1.07 15.73
CA SER A 83 -32.35 -2.08 15.83
C SER A 83 -31.09 -1.48 16.37
N GLU A 84 -30.33 -2.24 17.19
CA GLU A 84 -29.04 -1.82 17.77
C GLU A 84 -28.05 -2.97 17.74
N TYR A 85 -26.79 -2.64 17.35
CA TYR A 85 -25.67 -3.56 17.32
C TYR A 85 -24.53 -2.96 18.15
N GLN A 86 -24.28 -3.56 19.32
CA GLN A 86 -23.24 -3.11 20.26
C GLN A 86 -21.87 -3.51 19.75
N THR A 87 -20.89 -2.63 19.87
CA THR A 87 -19.51 -2.93 19.52
C THR A 87 -18.67 -3.30 20.75
N VAL A 88 -17.58 -4.03 20.49
CA VAL A 88 -16.51 -4.27 21.46
C VAL A 88 -15.32 -3.42 21.06
N GLY A 89 -14.84 -2.56 21.96
CA GLY A 89 -13.74 -1.63 21.71
C GLY A 89 -12.41 -2.11 22.27
N ASN A 90 -11.33 -1.91 21.52
CA ASN A 90 -9.95 -2.12 21.94
C ASN A 90 -9.00 -1.23 21.13
N ASN A 91 -8.15 -0.45 21.81
CA ASN A 91 -7.16 0.45 21.21
C ASN A 91 -7.74 1.30 20.07
N GLY A 92 -8.83 2.03 20.33
CA GLY A 92 -9.50 2.90 19.36
C GLY A 92 -10.20 2.16 18.22
N THR A 93 -10.22 0.85 18.23
CA THR A 93 -10.90 0.00 17.26
C THR A 93 -12.14 -0.61 17.91
N TYR A 94 -13.31 -0.47 17.26
CA TYR A 94 -14.61 -0.94 17.75
C TYR A 94 -15.21 -1.88 16.72
N THR A 95 -15.51 -3.12 17.11
CA THR A 95 -15.99 -4.17 16.19
C THR A 95 -17.34 -4.72 16.61
N CYS A 96 -18.20 -5.02 15.64
CA CYS A 96 -19.43 -5.80 15.83
C CYS A 96 -19.72 -6.64 14.60
N THR A 97 -20.54 -7.65 14.76
CA THR A 97 -21.06 -8.47 13.65
C THR A 97 -22.51 -8.13 13.40
N ILE A 98 -22.88 -7.90 12.15
CA ILE A 98 -24.25 -7.65 11.70
C ILE A 98 -24.58 -8.74 10.68
N ASP A 99 -25.57 -9.57 10.97
CA ASP A 99 -25.91 -10.70 10.09
C ASP A 99 -26.50 -10.21 8.77
N GLU A 100 -27.44 -9.27 8.82
CA GLU A 100 -28.16 -8.73 7.66
C GLU A 100 -28.60 -7.30 7.91
N LEU A 101 -28.60 -6.47 6.86
CA LEU A 101 -29.17 -5.13 6.86
C LEU A 101 -30.46 -5.10 6.06
N ASN A 102 -31.49 -4.43 6.61
CA ASN A 102 -32.73 -4.21 5.91
C ASN A 102 -32.59 -3.04 4.91
N PRO A 103 -32.81 -3.22 3.60
CA PRO A 103 -32.64 -2.18 2.60
C PRO A 103 -33.59 -0.98 2.76
N ASN A 104 -34.65 -1.12 3.56
CA ASN A 104 -35.65 -0.08 3.82
C ASN A 104 -35.44 0.66 5.14
N VAL A 105 -34.35 0.33 5.87
CA VAL A 105 -33.96 0.95 7.14
C VAL A 105 -32.72 1.77 6.91
N GLN A 106 -32.65 2.95 7.51
CA GLN A 106 -31.43 3.73 7.54
C GLN A 106 -30.63 3.41 8.79
N TYR A 107 -29.32 3.32 8.67
CA TYR A 107 -28.41 3.00 9.75
C TYR A 107 -27.45 4.15 10.01
N TYR A 108 -27.08 4.33 11.27
CA TYR A 108 -26.14 5.35 11.70
C TYR A 108 -25.28 4.89 12.87
N LEU A 109 -24.17 5.54 13.07
CA LEU A 109 -23.26 5.27 14.18
C LEU A 109 -23.53 6.26 15.31
N HIS A 110 -23.76 5.74 16.51
CA HIS A 110 -23.87 6.49 17.75
C HIS A 110 -22.61 6.26 18.58
N ILE A 111 -21.99 7.37 19.07
CA ILE A 111 -20.73 7.32 19.80
C ILE A 111 -20.84 8.19 21.04
N GLU A 112 -20.48 7.62 22.20
CA GLU A 112 -20.29 8.36 23.44
C GLU A 112 -18.81 8.28 23.82
N ALA A 113 -18.12 9.41 23.83
CA ALA A 113 -16.69 9.49 24.12
C ALA A 113 -16.34 10.78 24.86
N ASP A 114 -15.55 10.69 25.91
CA ASP A 114 -15.06 11.82 26.71
C ASP A 114 -16.15 12.77 27.21
N GLY A 115 -17.35 12.22 27.50
CA GLY A 115 -18.51 12.98 27.96
C GLY A 115 -19.26 13.74 26.86
N GLU A 116 -18.95 13.51 25.62
CA GLU A 116 -19.61 14.05 24.44
C GLU A 116 -20.34 12.93 23.67
N VAL A 117 -21.41 13.30 22.96
CA VAL A 117 -22.21 12.41 22.14
C VAL A 117 -22.10 12.82 20.69
N TYR A 118 -21.84 11.86 19.83
CA TYR A 118 -21.73 12.04 18.39
C TYR A 118 -22.63 11.06 17.64
N GLU A 119 -23.18 11.51 16.53
CA GLU A 119 -23.96 10.64 15.64
C GLU A 119 -23.58 10.92 14.17
N SER A 120 -23.59 9.87 13.36
CA SER A 120 -23.56 10.04 11.92
C SER A 120 -24.97 10.29 11.38
N ASP A 121 -25.06 10.92 10.22
CA ASP A 121 -26.34 11.00 9.50
C ASP A 121 -26.81 9.59 9.14
N PRO A 122 -28.12 9.28 9.27
CA PRO A 122 -28.67 8.01 8.85
C PRO A 122 -28.45 7.75 7.35
N GLN A 123 -27.84 6.61 7.03
CA GLN A 123 -27.51 6.18 5.66
C GLN A 123 -28.40 5.03 5.23
N THR A 124 -28.95 5.12 4.01
CA THR A 124 -29.62 3.97 3.38
C THR A 124 -28.56 3.01 2.84
N PRO A 125 -28.64 1.71 3.19
CA PRO A 125 -27.68 0.74 2.68
C PRO A 125 -27.73 0.64 1.15
N LEU A 126 -26.58 0.80 0.50
CA LEU A 126 -26.48 0.75 -0.96
C LEU A 126 -26.14 -0.67 -1.41
N ARG A 127 -26.79 -1.11 -2.48
CA ARG A 127 -26.47 -2.36 -3.13
C ARG A 127 -25.28 -2.17 -4.07
N THR A 128 -24.29 -3.05 -3.95
CA THR A 128 -23.08 -3.07 -4.77
C THR A 128 -23.23 -4.10 -5.88
N GLU A 129 -23.00 -3.71 -7.12
CA GLU A 129 -22.87 -4.62 -8.26
C GLU A 129 -21.62 -5.48 -8.14
N LYS A 130 -21.66 -6.67 -8.73
CA LYS A 130 -20.45 -7.47 -8.87
C LYS A 130 -19.42 -6.78 -9.75
N ILE A 131 -18.15 -7.08 -9.53
CA ILE A 131 -17.11 -6.74 -10.49
C ILE A 131 -17.25 -7.71 -11.68
N ALA A 132 -17.42 -7.17 -12.88
CA ALA A 132 -17.50 -7.98 -14.10
C ALA A 132 -16.10 -8.37 -14.60
N GLU A 133 -15.14 -7.46 -14.51
CA GLU A 133 -13.79 -7.67 -15.01
C GLU A 133 -12.78 -6.83 -14.23
N VAL A 134 -11.62 -7.42 -13.94
CA VAL A 134 -10.38 -6.71 -13.62
C VAL A 134 -9.30 -7.24 -14.54
N ARG A 135 -8.58 -6.33 -15.21
CA ARG A 135 -7.50 -6.71 -16.12
C ARG A 135 -6.33 -5.74 -16.04
N GLY A 136 -5.14 -6.24 -16.41
CA GLY A 136 -3.99 -5.40 -16.67
C GLY A 136 -3.98 -4.87 -18.10
N ASP A 137 -3.54 -3.63 -18.30
CA ASP A 137 -3.34 -3.00 -19.59
C ASP A 137 -1.97 -2.30 -19.63
N GLN A 138 -1.20 -2.56 -20.66
CA GLN A 138 0.09 -1.93 -20.87
C GLN A 138 0.10 -1.20 -22.20
N SER A 139 -0.13 0.11 -22.19
CA SER A 139 -0.29 0.94 -23.39
C SER A 139 0.97 0.99 -24.27
N THR A 140 2.16 0.90 -23.68
CA THR A 140 3.45 0.83 -24.39
C THR A 140 4.41 -0.11 -23.66
N PRO A 141 5.45 -0.65 -24.34
CA PRO A 141 6.44 -1.54 -23.70
C PRO A 141 7.24 -0.93 -22.53
N ARG A 142 7.12 0.38 -22.31
CA ARG A 142 7.83 1.10 -21.23
C ARG A 142 6.88 1.69 -20.18
N SER A 143 5.57 1.63 -20.42
CA SER A 143 4.60 2.09 -19.42
C SER A 143 4.44 1.07 -18.31
N ASN A 144 3.96 1.53 -17.16
CA ASN A 144 3.45 0.68 -16.13
C ASN A 144 2.28 -0.16 -16.65
N ILE A 145 1.92 -1.19 -15.93
CA ILE A 145 0.73 -2.00 -16.18
C ILE A 145 -0.42 -1.35 -15.40
N ASP A 146 -1.35 -0.74 -16.09
CA ASP A 146 -2.55 -0.14 -15.50
C ASP A 146 -3.54 -1.26 -15.14
N ILE A 147 -4.05 -1.26 -13.91
CA ILE A 147 -5.09 -2.18 -13.48
C ILE A 147 -6.43 -1.49 -13.65
N LEU A 148 -7.23 -2.07 -14.53
CA LEU A 148 -8.52 -1.54 -14.96
C LEU A 148 -9.66 -2.40 -14.39
N VAL A 149 -10.66 -1.73 -13.81
CA VAL A 149 -11.88 -2.38 -13.29
C VAL A 149 -13.09 -2.00 -14.12
N THR A 150 -13.97 -2.98 -14.33
CA THR A 150 -15.30 -2.79 -14.91
C THR A 150 -16.33 -3.44 -13.98
N PRO A 151 -17.15 -2.67 -13.26
CA PRO A 151 -18.31 -3.21 -12.56
C PRO A 151 -19.28 -3.87 -13.54
N ALA A 152 -20.15 -4.76 -13.06
CA ALA A 152 -21.28 -5.24 -13.85
C ALA A 152 -22.25 -4.08 -14.16
N GLU A 153 -23.19 -4.32 -15.07
CA GLU A 153 -24.22 -3.32 -15.40
C GLU A 153 -24.95 -2.87 -14.12
N PRO A 154 -25.14 -1.55 -13.95
CA PRO A 154 -25.75 -1.00 -12.76
C PRO A 154 -27.22 -1.43 -12.64
N TYR A 155 -27.68 -1.68 -11.43
CA TYR A 155 -29.09 -1.99 -11.14
C TYR A 155 -30.03 -0.87 -11.57
N ASP A 156 -29.57 0.39 -11.53
CA ASP A 156 -30.30 1.58 -11.96
C ASP A 156 -29.38 2.44 -12.83
N ASN A 157 -29.50 2.30 -14.14
CA ASN A 157 -28.73 3.06 -15.13
C ASN A 157 -29.32 4.46 -15.40
N SER A 158 -30.40 4.85 -14.74
CA SER A 158 -30.96 6.19 -14.80
C SER A 158 -30.27 7.17 -13.85
N LYS A 159 -29.46 6.65 -12.91
CA LYS A 159 -28.77 7.42 -11.89
C LYS A 159 -27.26 7.33 -12.04
N ILE A 160 -26.57 8.36 -11.56
CA ILE A 160 -25.11 8.32 -11.41
C ILE A 160 -24.76 7.36 -10.29
N ASN A 161 -23.89 6.39 -10.57
CA ASN A 161 -23.40 5.42 -9.64
C ASN A 161 -22.00 5.81 -9.17
N TYR A 162 -21.71 5.64 -7.90
CA TYR A 162 -20.43 5.96 -7.27
C TYR A 162 -19.90 4.72 -6.58
N TYR A 163 -18.59 4.48 -6.70
CA TYR A 163 -17.93 3.32 -6.11
C TYR A 163 -16.63 3.72 -5.45
N THR A 164 -16.23 2.90 -4.50
CA THR A 164 -14.88 2.86 -3.95
C THR A 164 -14.25 1.49 -4.20
N TRP A 165 -12.92 1.51 -4.42
CA TRP A 165 -12.12 0.29 -4.56
C TRP A 165 -10.91 0.35 -3.64
N THR A 166 -10.66 -0.79 -3.01
CA THR A 166 -9.40 -1.12 -2.36
C THR A 166 -8.87 -2.41 -2.95
N TYR A 167 -7.62 -2.74 -2.70
CA TYR A 167 -7.04 -3.97 -3.25
C TYR A 167 -5.98 -4.53 -2.30
N GLU A 168 -5.76 -5.82 -2.42
CA GLU A 168 -4.67 -6.56 -1.80
C GLU A 168 -3.82 -7.19 -2.89
N GLU A 169 -2.52 -7.10 -2.74
CA GLU A 169 -1.55 -7.62 -3.71
C GLU A 169 -0.82 -8.81 -3.12
N THR A 170 -0.60 -9.84 -3.91
CA THR A 170 0.26 -10.97 -3.59
C THR A 170 1.13 -11.28 -4.80
N TRP A 171 2.42 -11.47 -4.60
CA TRP A 171 3.32 -11.85 -5.69
C TRP A 171 4.34 -12.88 -5.26
N GLU A 172 4.69 -13.75 -6.21
CA GLU A 172 5.70 -14.77 -6.02
C GLU A 172 7.10 -14.22 -6.21
N VAL A 173 8.02 -14.63 -5.36
CA VAL A 173 9.44 -14.28 -5.44
C VAL A 173 10.31 -15.53 -5.35
N HIS A 174 11.43 -15.50 -6.08
CA HIS A 174 12.45 -16.55 -6.06
C HIS A 174 13.76 -16.02 -5.49
N PRO A 175 14.63 -16.86 -4.93
CA PRO A 175 15.98 -16.47 -4.56
C PRO A 175 16.80 -16.14 -5.82
N ASP A 176 17.87 -15.36 -5.66
CA ASP A 176 18.77 -15.03 -6.78
C ASP A 176 19.52 -16.28 -7.24
N TYR A 177 19.85 -17.19 -6.29
CA TYR A 177 20.58 -18.42 -6.56
C TYR A 177 19.99 -19.55 -5.75
N ASN A 178 19.89 -20.73 -6.36
CA ASN A 178 19.58 -21.98 -5.70
C ASN A 178 20.87 -22.71 -5.33
N THR A 179 20.89 -23.42 -4.22
CA THR A 179 22.07 -24.22 -3.84
C THR A 179 21.70 -25.62 -3.35
N PHE A 180 22.53 -26.59 -3.78
CA PHE A 180 22.52 -27.98 -3.35
C PHE A 180 23.83 -28.34 -2.63
N VAL A 181 24.62 -27.33 -2.26
CA VAL A 181 25.91 -27.55 -1.64
C VAL A 181 26.09 -26.60 -0.46
N TYR A 182 26.83 -27.06 0.55
CA TYR A 182 27.29 -26.20 1.64
C TYR A 182 28.70 -26.59 2.06
N TYR A 183 29.38 -25.69 2.75
CA TYR A 183 30.69 -25.98 3.31
C TYR A 183 30.54 -26.37 4.79
N ASP A 184 30.92 -27.60 5.12
CA ASP A 184 30.99 -28.12 6.50
C ASP A 184 32.29 -27.59 7.12
N VAL A 185 32.13 -26.67 8.06
CA VAL A 185 33.28 -26.01 8.74
C VAL A 185 33.99 -26.98 9.67
N ASP A 186 33.26 -27.88 10.32
CA ASP A 186 33.84 -28.83 11.29
C ASP A 186 34.63 -29.90 10.57
N ASN A 187 34.09 -30.45 9.48
CA ASN A 187 34.75 -31.48 8.70
C ASN A 187 35.65 -30.90 7.58
N ARG A 188 35.67 -29.57 7.42
CA ARG A 188 36.49 -28.82 6.45
C ARG A 188 36.32 -29.31 5.00
N CYS A 189 35.09 -29.59 4.59
CA CYS A 189 34.80 -30.14 3.26
C CYS A 189 33.50 -29.59 2.69
N CYS A 190 33.38 -29.64 1.34
CA CYS A 190 32.13 -29.41 0.65
C CYS A 190 31.20 -30.62 0.79
N VAL A 191 29.95 -30.37 1.11
CA VAL A 191 28.88 -31.39 1.14
C VAL A 191 27.87 -31.07 0.05
N LYS A 192 27.64 -32.03 -0.83
CA LYS A 192 26.61 -31.97 -1.88
C LYS A 192 25.34 -32.68 -1.39
N THR A 193 24.18 -32.05 -1.58
CA THR A 193 22.88 -32.60 -1.20
C THR A 193 22.06 -32.92 -2.46
N ASN A 194 21.02 -33.73 -2.30
CA ASN A 194 20.08 -34.06 -3.36
C ASN A 194 18.78 -33.23 -3.26
N HIS A 195 18.75 -32.22 -2.39
CA HIS A 195 17.63 -31.30 -2.20
C HIS A 195 18.16 -29.88 -2.04
N LEU A 196 17.31 -28.89 -2.31
CA LEU A 196 17.62 -27.49 -2.09
C LEU A 196 17.82 -27.22 -0.59
N LEU A 197 18.80 -26.40 -0.26
CA LEU A 197 19.07 -26.01 1.13
C LEU A 197 18.14 -24.90 1.63
N TYR A 198 17.61 -24.09 0.70
CA TYR A 198 16.72 -22.99 0.99
C TYR A 198 15.44 -23.09 0.14
N PRO A 199 14.35 -22.43 0.54
CA PRO A 199 13.10 -22.42 -0.23
C PRO A 199 13.31 -21.87 -1.64
N GLU A 200 12.81 -22.57 -2.65
CA GLU A 200 12.86 -22.15 -4.06
C GLU A 200 11.88 -21.02 -4.37
N ARG A 201 10.82 -20.93 -3.59
CA ARG A 201 9.70 -19.99 -3.80
C ARG A 201 9.30 -19.35 -2.48
N GLY A 202 8.78 -18.15 -2.57
CA GLY A 202 8.10 -17.46 -1.48
C GLY A 202 7.11 -16.45 -2.01
N TRP A 203 6.29 -15.92 -1.12
CA TRP A 203 5.26 -14.93 -1.47
C TRP A 203 5.37 -13.71 -0.58
N LYS A 204 4.99 -12.56 -1.13
CA LYS A 204 4.87 -11.30 -0.41
C LYS A 204 3.49 -10.72 -0.64
N ASP A 205 2.97 -10.03 0.37
CA ASP A 205 1.69 -9.34 0.32
C ASP A 205 1.85 -7.85 0.56
N ALA A 206 0.94 -7.07 -0.01
CA ALA A 206 0.78 -5.66 0.30
C ALA A 206 -0.71 -5.26 0.21
N PRO A 207 -1.25 -4.55 1.22
CA PRO A 207 -2.55 -3.92 1.10
C PRO A 207 -2.46 -2.68 0.20
N SER A 208 -3.61 -2.21 -0.30
CA SER A 208 -3.68 -0.93 -1.01
C SER A 208 -3.21 0.23 -0.14
N SER A 209 -2.42 1.11 -0.73
CA SER A 209 -1.93 2.33 -0.05
C SER A 209 -2.97 3.45 -0.01
N SER A 210 -4.04 3.35 -0.82
CA SER A 210 -5.08 4.37 -0.93
C SER A 210 -6.40 3.78 -1.39
N ILE A 211 -7.50 4.44 -1.01
CA ILE A 211 -8.83 4.15 -1.54
C ILE A 211 -8.98 4.84 -2.88
N MET A 212 -9.41 4.11 -3.90
CA MET A 212 -9.77 4.68 -5.19
C MET A 212 -11.28 4.90 -5.25
N VAL A 213 -11.70 6.02 -5.81
CA VAL A 213 -13.12 6.33 -6.02
C VAL A 213 -13.40 6.65 -7.48
N GLY A 214 -14.61 6.32 -7.92
CA GLY A 214 -15.06 6.58 -9.26
C GLY A 214 -16.55 6.90 -9.34
N SER A 215 -16.90 7.60 -10.40
CA SER A 215 -18.26 8.01 -10.72
C SER A 215 -18.61 7.64 -12.16
N SER A 216 -19.82 7.21 -12.37
CA SER A 216 -20.34 6.92 -13.73
C SER A 216 -20.71 8.14 -14.56
N THR A 217 -20.51 9.36 -14.06
CA THR A 217 -20.95 10.61 -14.67
C THR A 217 -20.55 10.77 -16.14
N ASN A 218 -19.37 10.27 -16.52
CA ASN A 218 -18.80 10.42 -17.86
C ASN A 218 -18.89 9.14 -18.71
N TYR A 219 -19.70 8.19 -18.29
CA TYR A 219 -19.84 6.90 -18.98
C TYR A 219 -21.24 6.75 -19.56
N ASP A 220 -21.32 6.13 -20.74
CA ASP A 220 -22.59 5.78 -21.38
C ASP A 220 -23.39 4.83 -20.49
N ALA A 221 -24.72 4.99 -20.50
CA ALA A 221 -25.64 4.20 -19.66
C ALA A 221 -25.28 4.19 -18.16
N GLN A 222 -24.55 5.21 -17.69
CA GLN A 222 -24.06 5.29 -16.31
C GLN A 222 -23.28 4.06 -15.86
N HIS A 223 -22.58 3.39 -16.80
CA HIS A 223 -21.83 2.18 -16.57
C HIS A 223 -20.33 2.43 -16.71
N ILE A 224 -19.61 2.39 -15.59
CA ILE A 224 -18.16 2.54 -15.57
C ILE A 224 -17.52 1.39 -16.34
N GLN A 225 -16.64 1.71 -17.27
CA GLN A 225 -15.88 0.72 -18.04
C GLN A 225 -14.39 1.06 -17.99
N GLN A 226 -13.57 0.07 -17.69
CA GLN A 226 -12.10 0.14 -17.75
C GLN A 226 -11.54 1.35 -16.97
N LEU A 227 -12.05 1.59 -15.76
CA LEU A 227 -11.50 2.62 -14.88
C LEU A 227 -10.17 2.13 -14.29
N LYS A 228 -9.12 2.91 -14.48
CA LYS A 228 -7.84 2.66 -13.82
C LYS A 228 -7.96 2.87 -12.31
N ILE A 229 -7.64 1.83 -11.53
CA ILE A 229 -7.66 1.89 -10.06
C ILE A 229 -6.26 2.03 -9.45
N TYR A 230 -5.25 1.39 -10.05
CA TYR A 230 -3.83 1.55 -9.69
C TYR A 230 -2.94 1.10 -10.86
N ASP A 231 -1.63 1.14 -10.68
CA ASP A 231 -0.69 0.58 -11.64
C ASP A 231 0.46 -0.17 -10.96
N ILE A 232 1.08 -1.06 -11.71
CA ILE A 232 2.25 -1.81 -11.31
C ILE A 232 3.41 -1.35 -12.20
N GLY A 233 4.53 -0.95 -11.58
CA GLY A 233 5.73 -0.55 -12.32
C GLY A 233 6.22 -1.66 -13.25
N ASN A 234 6.60 -1.32 -14.46
CA ASN A 234 7.11 -2.30 -15.42
C ASN A 234 8.49 -2.88 -15.04
N ASP A 235 9.16 -2.30 -14.04
CA ASP A 235 10.41 -2.76 -13.43
C ASP A 235 10.22 -3.34 -12.03
N SER A 236 8.97 -3.48 -11.59
CA SER A 236 8.64 -3.98 -10.26
C SER A 236 8.89 -5.48 -10.12
N GLU A 237 9.48 -5.90 -8.99
CA GLU A 237 9.65 -7.32 -8.65
C GLU A 237 8.32 -8.09 -8.60
N LYS A 238 7.20 -7.38 -8.38
CA LYS A 238 5.86 -7.97 -8.36
C LYS A 238 5.50 -8.73 -9.65
N MET A 239 6.10 -8.32 -10.77
CA MET A 239 5.86 -8.92 -12.09
C MET A 239 6.99 -9.84 -12.57
N TYR A 240 7.93 -10.23 -11.68
CA TYR A 240 9.03 -11.11 -12.12
C TYR A 240 8.64 -12.57 -12.25
N VAL A 241 7.68 -13.06 -11.47
CA VAL A 241 7.22 -14.45 -11.52
C VAL A 241 5.72 -14.49 -11.81
N ARG A 242 4.89 -14.28 -10.83
CA ARG A 242 3.43 -14.26 -10.95
C ARG A 242 2.85 -13.28 -9.95
N TYR A 243 1.81 -12.58 -10.35
CA TYR A 243 1.12 -11.59 -9.53
C TYR A 243 -0.36 -11.94 -9.40
N SER A 244 -0.93 -11.70 -8.23
CA SER A 244 -2.37 -11.74 -7.97
C SER A 244 -2.81 -10.48 -7.27
N GLY A 245 -3.94 -9.91 -7.69
CA GLY A 245 -4.64 -8.85 -6.99
C GLY A 245 -6.03 -9.30 -6.56
N LEU A 246 -6.44 -8.95 -5.34
CA LEU A 246 -7.83 -9.06 -4.88
C LEU A 246 -8.40 -7.66 -4.79
N VAL A 247 -9.34 -7.34 -5.65
CA VAL A 247 -10.01 -6.03 -5.69
C VAL A 247 -11.33 -6.13 -4.94
N HIS A 248 -11.53 -5.21 -4.00
CA HIS A 248 -12.79 -5.03 -3.26
C HIS A 248 -13.51 -3.82 -3.81
N GLN A 249 -14.78 -3.96 -4.12
CA GLN A 249 -15.67 -2.90 -4.63
C GLN A 249 -16.84 -2.67 -3.69
N ARG A 250 -17.17 -1.41 -3.46
CA ARG A 250 -18.36 -1.01 -2.71
C ARG A 250 -19.04 0.19 -3.37
N ALA A 251 -20.37 0.10 -3.53
CA ALA A 251 -21.18 1.25 -3.91
C ALA A 251 -21.23 2.25 -2.76
N ILE A 252 -21.12 3.53 -3.08
CA ILE A 252 -21.08 4.63 -2.11
C ILE A 252 -22.07 5.73 -2.49
N SER A 253 -22.49 6.53 -1.52
CA SER A 253 -23.32 7.70 -1.76
C SER A 253 -22.52 8.81 -2.43
N LYS A 254 -23.21 9.77 -3.07
CA LYS A 254 -22.56 10.97 -3.62
C LYS A 254 -21.80 11.72 -2.53
N ALA A 255 -22.35 11.85 -1.34
CA ALA A 255 -21.71 12.55 -0.23
C ALA A 255 -20.44 11.84 0.22
N GLU A 256 -20.44 10.51 0.29
CA GLU A 256 -19.23 9.73 0.57
C GLU A 256 -18.18 9.86 -0.53
N TYR A 257 -18.59 9.85 -1.79
CA TYR A 257 -17.71 10.09 -2.93
C TYR A 257 -17.03 11.47 -2.84
N GLU A 258 -17.77 12.51 -2.52
CA GLU A 258 -17.25 13.88 -2.37
C GLU A 258 -16.27 13.97 -1.17
N TYR A 259 -16.57 13.28 -0.06
CA TYR A 259 -15.66 13.17 1.08
C TYR A 259 -14.34 12.50 0.69
N GLU A 260 -14.39 11.33 0.06
CA GLU A 260 -13.20 10.58 -0.33
C GLU A 260 -12.37 11.33 -1.38
N LEU A 261 -13.03 12.03 -2.29
CA LEU A 261 -12.35 12.86 -3.29
C LEU A 261 -11.60 14.02 -2.62
N ALA A 262 -12.24 14.72 -1.69
CA ALA A 262 -11.63 15.80 -0.91
C ALA A 262 -10.47 15.29 -0.04
N ARG A 263 -10.61 14.12 0.58
CA ARG A 263 -9.57 13.46 1.38
C ARG A 263 -8.33 13.13 0.53
N ARG A 264 -8.53 12.59 -0.68
CA ARG A 264 -7.44 12.31 -1.61
C ARG A 264 -6.71 13.59 -2.05
N GLN A 265 -7.46 14.64 -2.36
CA GLN A 265 -6.90 15.94 -2.73
C GLN A 265 -6.05 16.49 -1.58
N ALA A 266 -6.56 16.51 -0.37
CA ALA A 266 -5.81 16.96 0.81
C ALA A 266 -4.52 16.16 1.03
N GLY A 267 -4.52 14.85 0.82
CA GLY A 267 -3.34 13.99 0.95
C GLY A 267 -2.31 14.19 -0.17
N SER A 268 -2.74 14.46 -1.40
CA SER A 268 -1.84 14.67 -2.55
C SER A 268 -1.20 16.06 -2.58
N GLU A 269 -1.81 17.04 -1.92
CA GLU A 269 -1.42 18.45 -1.94
C GLU A 269 -0.41 18.85 -0.85
N MET A 270 -0.03 17.96 0.05
CA MET A 270 1.06 18.23 1.01
C MET A 270 2.41 18.59 0.33
N GLY A 271 2.47 18.60 -1.01
CA GLY A 271 3.61 19.03 -1.81
C GLY A 271 3.35 20.23 -2.74
N GLY A 272 2.14 20.76 -2.85
CA GLY A 272 1.78 21.85 -3.78
C GLY A 272 1.64 23.23 -3.11
N LEU A 273 2.58 24.16 -3.41
CA LEU A 273 2.67 25.50 -2.81
C LEU A 273 1.51 26.46 -3.14
N PHE A 274 0.55 26.06 -4.00
CA PHE A 274 -0.44 26.96 -4.60
C PHE A 274 -1.88 26.45 -4.66
N THR A 275 -2.22 25.37 -3.98
CA THR A 275 -3.59 24.86 -4.03
C THR A 275 -4.38 25.36 -2.82
N PRO A 276 -5.60 25.94 -3.01
CA PRO A 276 -6.41 26.37 -1.89
C PRO A 276 -6.78 25.15 -1.04
N GLN A 277 -6.41 25.17 0.22
CA GLN A 277 -6.87 24.14 1.17
C GLN A 277 -8.41 24.15 1.18
N PRO A 278 -9.06 23.00 0.98
CA PRO A 278 -10.49 22.91 1.21
C PRO A 278 -10.76 23.30 2.66
N SER A 279 -11.65 24.23 2.86
CA SER A 279 -12.01 24.82 4.17
C SER A 279 -12.64 23.80 5.06
N ALA A 280 -12.50 22.70 5.30
CA ALA A 280 -12.99 21.56 6.04
C ALA A 280 -13.38 20.39 5.12
N LEU A 281 -12.94 19.20 5.46
CA LEU A 281 -13.44 17.97 4.81
C LEU A 281 -14.94 17.84 5.09
N PRO A 282 -15.77 17.54 4.08
CA PRO A 282 -17.17 17.25 4.33
C PRO A 282 -17.27 16.04 5.28
N THR A 283 -18.24 16.03 6.16
CA THR A 283 -18.44 14.96 7.13
C THR A 283 -19.93 14.69 7.26
N ASN A 284 -20.29 13.46 7.60
CA ASN A 284 -21.66 13.13 7.98
C ASN A 284 -21.78 12.82 9.48
N ILE A 285 -20.81 13.26 10.29
CA ILE A 285 -20.78 12.98 11.73
C ILE A 285 -20.84 14.29 12.48
N HIS A 286 -21.73 14.36 13.47
CA HIS A 286 -21.99 15.58 14.22
C HIS A 286 -21.84 15.34 15.71
N CYS A 287 -21.24 16.32 16.43
CA CYS A 287 -21.27 16.34 17.89
C CYS A 287 -22.61 16.95 18.35
N LEU A 288 -23.40 16.18 19.11
CA LEU A 288 -24.72 16.59 19.58
C LEU A 288 -24.65 17.46 20.85
N THR A 289 -23.56 17.34 21.60
CA THR A 289 -23.38 18.02 22.89
C THR A 289 -22.61 19.31 22.80
N SER A 290 -21.90 19.53 21.70
CA SER A 290 -21.08 20.75 21.46
C SER A 290 -21.06 21.12 19.98
N LYS A 291 -20.39 22.23 19.65
CA LYS A 291 -20.16 22.65 18.24
C LYS A 291 -18.83 22.17 17.68
N LYS A 292 -18.18 21.20 18.35
CA LYS A 292 -16.90 20.68 17.85
C LYS A 292 -17.05 20.03 16.50
N HIS A 293 -16.12 20.33 15.62
CA HIS A 293 -16.04 19.69 14.33
C HIS A 293 -15.58 18.23 14.48
N VAL A 294 -16.10 17.35 13.60
CA VAL A 294 -15.70 15.95 13.54
C VAL A 294 -15.17 15.66 12.15
N ILE A 295 -14.14 14.86 12.04
CA ILE A 295 -13.55 14.45 10.77
C ILE A 295 -13.96 12.99 10.52
N GLY A 296 -14.34 12.68 9.29
CA GLY A 296 -14.65 11.31 8.91
C GLY A 296 -15.99 11.17 8.20
N PHE A 297 -16.25 9.96 7.78
CA PHE A 297 -17.51 9.59 7.11
C PHE A 297 -17.85 8.15 7.46
N VAL A 298 -19.12 7.89 7.79
CA VAL A 298 -19.65 6.55 8.01
C VAL A 298 -20.53 6.18 6.83
N GLY A 299 -20.06 5.25 6.00
CA GLY A 299 -20.82 4.71 4.87
C GLY A 299 -21.76 3.57 5.29
N CYS A 300 -22.66 3.16 4.38
CA CYS A 300 -23.53 2.02 4.60
C CYS A 300 -23.79 1.26 3.28
N ALA A 301 -23.57 -0.06 3.28
CA ALA A 301 -23.78 -0.88 2.09
C ALA A 301 -24.43 -2.23 2.44
N LEU A 302 -25.28 -2.76 1.54
CA LEU A 302 -25.90 -4.07 1.67
C LEU A 302 -24.96 -5.23 1.43
N ASN A 303 -23.92 -4.99 0.62
CA ASN A 303 -22.93 -5.98 0.24
C ASN A 303 -21.70 -5.30 -0.33
N THR A 304 -20.60 -6.03 -0.36
CA THR A 304 -19.40 -5.73 -1.12
C THR A 304 -19.24 -6.73 -2.27
N SER A 305 -18.37 -6.47 -3.21
CA SER A 305 -17.99 -7.41 -4.26
C SER A 305 -16.48 -7.53 -4.29
N GLU A 306 -16.00 -8.72 -4.49
CA GLU A 306 -14.58 -9.03 -4.57
C GLU A 306 -14.26 -9.70 -5.89
N TYR A 307 -13.06 -9.44 -6.40
CA TYR A 307 -12.59 -10.04 -7.63
C TYR A 307 -11.10 -10.31 -7.54
N ARG A 308 -10.72 -11.60 -7.60
CA ARG A 308 -9.33 -12.01 -7.65
C ARG A 308 -8.91 -12.22 -9.10
N PHE A 309 -7.80 -11.62 -9.48
CA PHE A 309 -7.21 -11.76 -10.81
C PHE A 309 -5.73 -12.10 -10.71
N PHE A 310 -5.20 -12.60 -11.82
CA PHE A 310 -3.79 -12.97 -11.95
C PHE A 310 -3.19 -12.30 -13.17
N LEU A 311 -1.91 -11.94 -13.06
CA LEU A 311 -1.10 -11.44 -14.15
C LEU A 311 0.13 -12.32 -14.32
N GLU A 312 0.36 -12.74 -15.55
CA GLU A 312 1.51 -13.55 -15.92
C GLU A 312 2.56 -12.64 -16.61
N PRO A 313 3.84 -12.68 -16.23
CA PRO A 313 4.85 -11.77 -16.76
C PRO A 313 5.07 -11.88 -18.27
N GLN A 314 4.80 -13.03 -18.88
CA GLN A 314 4.92 -13.25 -20.32
C GLN A 314 3.90 -12.44 -21.15
N ASP A 315 2.80 -11.98 -20.54
CA ASP A 315 1.76 -11.22 -21.22
C ASP A 315 2.12 -9.72 -21.33
N TYR A 316 3.19 -9.30 -20.64
CA TYR A 316 3.62 -7.91 -20.53
C TYR A 316 5.10 -7.73 -20.91
N ARG A 317 5.51 -6.50 -21.14
CA ARG A 317 6.91 -6.14 -21.33
C ARG A 317 7.51 -5.66 -20.01
N ILE A 318 8.05 -6.60 -19.24
CA ILE A 318 8.67 -6.35 -17.95
C ILE A 318 10.16 -6.02 -18.15
N TYR A 319 10.59 -4.90 -17.60
CA TYR A 319 11.99 -4.54 -17.55
C TYR A 319 12.63 -5.18 -16.32
N ARG A 320 13.41 -6.21 -16.54
CA ARG A 320 14.29 -6.77 -15.49
C ARG A 320 15.66 -6.13 -15.63
N PRO A 321 16.21 -5.51 -14.57
CA PRO A 321 17.62 -5.11 -14.59
C PRO A 321 18.46 -6.31 -14.98
N ALA A 322 19.51 -6.07 -15.80
CA ALA A 322 20.42 -7.16 -16.15
C ALA A 322 20.96 -7.80 -14.86
N GLU A 323 20.71 -9.09 -14.70
CA GLU A 323 21.19 -9.84 -13.54
C GLU A 323 22.74 -9.81 -13.59
N LYS A 324 23.30 -9.01 -12.71
CA LYS A 324 24.73 -9.03 -12.47
C LYS A 324 25.00 -10.16 -11.49
N ASP A 325 25.84 -11.10 -11.88
CA ASP A 325 26.30 -12.12 -10.94
C ASP A 325 26.97 -11.45 -9.74
N MET A 326 26.31 -11.48 -8.61
CA MET A 326 26.75 -10.88 -7.35
C MET A 326 27.47 -11.88 -6.45
N ARG A 327 27.63 -13.14 -6.91
CA ARG A 327 28.35 -14.17 -6.19
C ARG A 327 29.85 -13.83 -6.13
N ARG A 328 30.47 -14.20 -5.05
CA ARG A 328 31.93 -14.14 -4.92
C ARG A 328 32.52 -15.43 -5.45
N TRP A 329 33.17 -15.35 -6.59
CA TRP A 329 33.90 -16.47 -7.20
C TRP A 329 35.29 -16.61 -6.60
N VAL A 330 35.68 -17.84 -6.24
CA VAL A 330 36.99 -18.15 -5.71
C VAL A 330 37.50 -19.44 -6.37
N GLU A 331 38.74 -19.37 -6.91
CA GLU A 331 39.40 -20.50 -7.54
C GLU A 331 40.34 -21.19 -6.56
N ASN A 332 40.30 -22.52 -6.52
CA ASN A 332 41.12 -23.36 -5.65
C ASN A 332 41.23 -22.88 -4.20
N PRO A 333 40.08 -22.58 -3.50
CA PRO A 333 40.16 -22.09 -2.14
C PRO A 333 40.73 -23.16 -1.21
N SER A 334 41.62 -22.75 -0.31
CA SER A 334 42.04 -23.64 0.79
C SER A 334 40.88 -23.82 1.80
N PRO A 335 40.91 -24.85 2.64
CA PRO A 335 39.94 -25.01 3.70
C PRO A 335 39.84 -23.78 4.63
N ASP A 336 40.96 -23.08 4.87
CA ASP A 336 40.97 -21.88 5.72
C ASP A 336 40.28 -20.70 5.01
N ASP A 337 40.49 -20.53 3.68
CA ASP A 337 39.74 -19.55 2.88
C ASP A 337 38.25 -19.79 2.93
N CYS A 338 37.81 -21.05 2.81
CA CYS A 338 36.39 -21.42 2.92
C CYS A 338 35.81 -21.08 4.29
N ILE A 339 36.54 -21.37 5.37
CA ILE A 339 36.13 -21.04 6.75
C ILE A 339 36.03 -19.51 6.91
N GLU A 340 36.95 -18.75 6.36
CA GLU A 340 36.91 -17.29 6.40
C GLU A 340 35.69 -16.73 5.65
N LEU A 341 35.35 -17.27 4.48
CA LEU A 341 34.16 -16.90 3.73
C LEU A 341 32.88 -17.14 4.54
N VAL A 342 32.76 -18.31 5.19
CA VAL A 342 31.61 -18.62 6.07
C VAL A 342 31.55 -17.66 7.26
N LYS A 343 32.68 -17.36 7.91
CA LYS A 343 32.73 -16.39 9.02
C LYS A 343 32.32 -14.98 8.61
N ASN A 344 32.54 -14.62 7.33
CA ASN A 344 32.10 -13.35 6.75
C ASN A 344 30.63 -13.38 6.28
N GLY A 345 29.86 -14.42 6.61
CA GLY A 345 28.43 -14.55 6.30
C GLY A 345 28.14 -14.97 4.86
N LEU A 346 29.12 -15.52 4.16
CA LEU A 346 28.92 -16.08 2.83
C LEU A 346 28.64 -17.59 2.93
N HIS A 347 27.73 -18.06 2.10
CA HIS A 347 27.34 -19.45 1.98
C HIS A 347 27.78 -19.99 0.63
N LEU A 348 28.33 -21.21 0.61
CA LEU A 348 28.71 -21.89 -0.61
C LEU A 348 27.43 -22.20 -1.42
N CYS A 349 27.37 -21.76 -2.66
CA CYS A 349 26.24 -22.02 -3.55
C CYS A 349 26.61 -22.79 -4.82
N GLU A 350 27.89 -22.85 -5.16
CA GLU A 350 28.37 -23.67 -6.28
C GLU A 350 29.75 -24.22 -5.99
N TRP A 351 29.96 -25.46 -6.38
CA TRP A 351 31.24 -26.18 -6.27
C TRP A 351 31.45 -26.99 -7.55
N ASP A 352 32.31 -26.43 -8.43
CA ASP A 352 32.64 -27.06 -9.71
C ASP A 352 34.11 -27.50 -9.72
N ASP A 353 34.32 -28.81 -9.62
CA ASP A 353 35.60 -29.48 -9.70
C ASP A 353 35.92 -30.02 -11.11
N THR A 354 35.06 -29.75 -12.08
CA THR A 354 35.17 -30.18 -13.47
C THR A 354 35.70 -29.08 -14.40
N TYR A 355 35.85 -27.84 -13.90
CA TYR A 355 36.29 -26.73 -14.68
C TYR A 355 37.75 -26.86 -15.09
N MET A 356 38.05 -26.53 -16.33
CA MET A 356 39.41 -26.58 -16.88
C MET A 356 39.90 -25.17 -17.22
N SER A 357 41.11 -24.87 -16.81
CA SER A 357 41.77 -23.62 -17.23
C SER A 357 41.98 -23.57 -18.75
N PRO A 358 42.25 -22.40 -19.33
CA PRO A 358 42.63 -22.28 -20.76
C PRO A 358 43.84 -23.15 -21.14
N GLU A 359 44.73 -23.46 -20.20
CA GLU A 359 45.89 -24.33 -20.38
C GLU A 359 45.56 -25.82 -20.18
N GLY A 360 44.31 -26.19 -19.98
CA GLY A 360 43.87 -27.58 -19.78
C GLY A 360 44.19 -28.19 -18.41
N LYS A 361 44.36 -27.34 -17.37
CA LYS A 361 44.53 -27.80 -15.99
C LYS A 361 43.21 -27.77 -15.24
N PRO A 362 42.90 -28.80 -14.41
CA PRO A 362 41.72 -28.74 -13.60
C PRO A 362 41.81 -27.63 -12.55
N ILE A 363 40.76 -26.87 -12.41
CA ILE A 363 40.60 -25.79 -11.44
C ILE A 363 39.30 -26.02 -10.68
N LEU A 364 39.37 -26.03 -9.36
CA LEU A 364 38.17 -25.96 -8.54
C LEU A 364 37.60 -24.54 -8.57
N GLN A 365 36.40 -24.35 -9.12
CA GLN A 365 35.70 -23.09 -9.02
C GLN A 365 34.59 -23.19 -7.94
N THR A 366 34.52 -22.18 -7.09
CA THR A 366 33.49 -22.08 -6.06
C THR A 366 32.80 -20.71 -6.14
N ALA A 367 31.47 -20.71 -5.96
CA ALA A 367 30.70 -19.48 -5.86
C ALA A 367 30.05 -19.38 -4.48
N TRP A 368 30.10 -18.18 -3.91
CA TRP A 368 29.65 -17.85 -2.58
C TRP A 368 28.68 -16.67 -2.61
N ALA A 369 27.57 -16.79 -1.90
CA ALA A 369 26.53 -15.77 -1.85
C ALA A 369 26.13 -15.47 -0.39
N TYR A 370 25.58 -14.28 -0.17
CA TYR A 370 24.97 -13.97 1.11
C TYR A 370 23.62 -14.66 1.26
N GLU A 371 23.21 -14.94 2.50
CA GLU A 371 21.98 -15.68 2.79
C GLU A 371 20.73 -15.03 2.19
N TYR A 372 20.64 -13.68 2.19
CA TYR A 372 19.52 -12.96 1.57
C TYR A 372 19.37 -13.19 0.06
N GLN A 373 20.42 -13.67 -0.61
CA GLN A 373 20.40 -14.03 -2.04
C GLN A 373 19.96 -15.47 -2.28
N LEU A 374 20.01 -16.31 -1.25
CA LEU A 374 19.71 -17.74 -1.29
C LEU A 374 18.33 -18.05 -0.67
N ASP A 375 17.88 -17.22 0.25
CA ASP A 375 16.66 -17.44 1.03
C ASP A 375 15.71 -16.25 0.94
N VAL A 376 14.56 -16.47 0.32
CA VAL A 376 13.51 -15.46 0.11
C VAL A 376 12.95 -14.88 1.41
N ARG A 377 13.04 -15.61 2.54
CA ARG A 377 12.57 -15.16 3.85
C ARG A 377 13.32 -13.93 4.35
N TYR A 378 14.59 -13.78 4.03
CA TYR A 378 15.39 -12.58 4.34
C TYR A 378 14.98 -11.33 3.54
N ARG A 379 14.15 -11.51 2.50
CA ARG A 379 13.53 -10.40 1.75
C ARG A 379 12.10 -10.13 2.19
N GLY A 380 11.69 -10.71 3.32
CA GLY A 380 10.34 -10.53 3.88
C GLY A 380 9.26 -11.39 3.21
N ALA A 381 9.63 -12.43 2.49
CA ALA A 381 8.69 -13.38 1.94
C ALA A 381 8.32 -14.47 2.96
N TYR A 382 7.12 -14.98 2.90
CA TYR A 382 6.71 -16.22 3.53
C TYR A 382 6.77 -17.38 2.52
N ILE A 383 6.81 -18.62 3.00
CA ILE A 383 7.05 -19.81 2.17
C ILE A 383 5.83 -20.74 2.07
N GLU A 384 4.77 -20.46 2.78
CA GLU A 384 3.51 -21.18 2.67
C GLU A 384 2.74 -20.67 1.46
N GLU A 385 2.46 -21.56 0.49
CA GLU A 385 1.72 -21.17 -0.71
C GLU A 385 0.29 -20.75 -0.34
N PRO A 386 -0.18 -19.55 -0.76
CA PRO A 386 -1.55 -19.15 -0.51
C PRO A 386 -2.55 -20.11 -1.14
N ASP A 387 -3.65 -20.42 -0.45
CA ASP A 387 -4.68 -21.36 -0.92
C ASP A 387 -5.22 -21.04 -2.33
N PHE A 388 -5.28 -19.76 -2.67
CA PHE A 388 -5.77 -19.29 -3.97
C PHE A 388 -4.71 -19.34 -5.08
N TRP A 389 -3.43 -19.63 -4.78
CA TRP A 389 -2.34 -19.47 -5.75
C TRP A 389 -2.39 -20.48 -6.91
N HIS A 390 -3.03 -21.62 -6.68
CA HIS A 390 -3.22 -22.65 -7.71
C HIS A 390 -4.36 -22.33 -8.68
N LEU A 391 -5.14 -21.28 -8.46
CA LEU A 391 -6.20 -20.87 -9.38
C LEU A 391 -5.59 -20.43 -10.71
N THR A 392 -6.16 -20.89 -11.81
CA THR A 392 -5.73 -20.58 -13.18
C THR A 392 -6.63 -19.55 -13.86
N GLU A 393 -7.79 -19.26 -13.26
CA GLU A 393 -8.78 -18.33 -13.77
C GLU A 393 -9.09 -17.25 -12.74
N ASN A 394 -9.53 -16.09 -13.22
CA ASN A 394 -10.01 -15.02 -12.37
C ASN A 394 -11.34 -15.40 -11.71
N VAL A 395 -11.53 -15.01 -10.44
CA VAL A 395 -12.70 -15.38 -9.63
C VAL A 395 -13.39 -14.15 -9.06
N SER A 396 -14.70 -14.05 -9.29
CA SER A 396 -15.58 -13.04 -8.69
C SER A 396 -16.35 -13.66 -7.52
N TYR A 397 -16.33 -12.96 -6.36
CA TYR A 397 -17.04 -13.35 -5.14
C TYR A 397 -18.20 -12.40 -4.82
#